data_9af599732278e86de08a80c4abb61b6b
#
_entry.id   9af599732278e86de08a80c4abb61b6b
#
_cell.length_a   1.000
_cell.length_b   1.000
_cell.length_c   1.000
_cell.angle_alpha   90.00
_cell.angle_beta   90.00
_cell.angle_gamma   90.00
#
_symmetry.space_group_name_H-M   'P 1'
#
loop_
_entity.id
_entity.type
_entity.pdbx_description
1 polymer ?
#
loop_
_entity_poly.entity_id
_entity_poly.type
_entity_poly.pdbx_seq_one_letter_code
_entity_poly.pdbx_strand_id
1 'polypeptide(L)'
;TVNNRQYAWPRQPLVVVCVDGSEPGGAGSDGGGYIECAIDAGVMPFLASVREHGTFNYADCVVPSFTNPNNLSIVTGVPPETHGICGNFYYNVEQNTEVMMNDPALLRAPTILAEFNQAGAKVAVITAKDKLRRLLGVGLDISPSSAVCFSSELADKANLEEHGIEDVVTKSGMPVPDVYSAELSEFVFAAGVVLMESMRPDIMYLSTTDYIQHKHAPGAPVANAFYAMMDKYLSK
;
A
#
# COMPACT_ATOMS: atom_id res chain seq x y z
N THR A 1 8.38 19.40 -7.95
CA THR A 1 9.63 18.61 -7.82
C THR A 1 9.68 18.04 -6.42
N VAL A 2 9.89 16.74 -6.28
CA VAL A 2 9.98 16.04 -4.99
C VAL A 2 11.34 15.34 -4.94
N ASN A 3 12.12 15.56 -3.88
CA ASN A 3 13.42 14.93 -3.65
C ASN A 3 14.34 14.96 -4.91
N ASN A 4 14.46 16.13 -5.53
CA ASN A 4 15.23 16.39 -6.76
C ASN A 4 14.74 15.66 -8.02
N ARG A 5 13.53 15.07 -8.01
CA ARG A 5 12.90 14.46 -9.17
C ARG A 5 11.68 15.28 -9.61
N GLN A 6 11.50 15.42 -10.92
CA GLN A 6 10.31 16.05 -11.50
C GLN A 6 9.23 15.00 -11.73
N TYR A 7 8.01 15.32 -11.31
CA TYR A 7 6.82 14.52 -11.55
C TYR A 7 5.81 15.33 -12.32
N ALA A 8 5.17 14.72 -13.30
CA ALA A 8 4.05 15.31 -14.02
C ALA A 8 2.74 15.09 -13.28
N TRP A 9 1.80 16.03 -13.42
CA TRP A 9 0.44 15.82 -12.92
C TRP A 9 -0.19 14.62 -13.63
N PRO A 10 -0.84 13.71 -12.92
CA PRO A 10 -1.50 12.56 -13.54
C PRO A 10 -2.63 13.04 -14.45
N ARG A 11 -2.68 12.52 -15.68
CA ARG A 11 -3.75 12.87 -16.65
C ARG A 11 -5.06 12.17 -16.35
N GLN A 12 -4.99 11.08 -15.61
CA GLN A 12 -6.11 10.24 -15.13
C GLN A 12 -5.80 9.85 -13.69
N PRO A 13 -6.80 9.43 -12.90
CA PRO A 13 -6.54 8.89 -11.57
C PRO A 13 -5.44 7.85 -11.58
N LEU A 14 -4.44 8.03 -10.72
CA LEU A 14 -3.32 7.10 -10.54
C LEU A 14 -3.57 6.25 -9.30
N VAL A 15 -3.71 4.95 -9.47
CA VAL A 15 -3.79 4.00 -8.36
C VAL A 15 -2.47 3.23 -8.27
N VAL A 16 -1.82 3.33 -7.12
CA VAL A 16 -0.61 2.57 -6.79
C VAL A 16 -0.96 1.52 -5.75
N VAL A 17 -0.69 0.26 -6.05
CA VAL A 17 -0.96 -0.86 -5.13
C VAL A 17 0.37 -1.51 -4.76
N CYS A 18 0.71 -1.49 -3.47
CA CYS A 18 1.81 -2.25 -2.91
C CYS A 18 1.25 -3.56 -2.33
N VAL A 19 1.52 -4.67 -3.01
CA VAL A 19 1.14 -6.01 -2.54
C VAL A 19 2.32 -6.58 -1.76
N ASP A 20 2.29 -6.39 -0.43
CA ASP A 20 3.40 -6.77 0.45
C ASP A 20 3.66 -8.28 0.42
N GLY A 21 4.94 -8.67 0.41
CA GLY A 21 5.36 -10.07 0.36
C GLY A 21 5.11 -10.80 -0.96
N SER A 22 4.61 -10.12 -2.00
CA SER A 22 4.32 -10.72 -3.31
C SER A 22 5.59 -10.80 -4.17
N GLU A 23 6.47 -11.75 -3.84
CA GLU A 23 7.68 -11.94 -4.61
C GLU A 23 7.42 -12.59 -5.98
N PRO A 24 8.18 -12.17 -7.02
CA PRO A 24 8.12 -12.78 -8.35
C PRO A 24 8.84 -14.13 -8.37
N GLY A 25 8.57 -14.95 -9.39
CA GLY A 25 9.35 -16.14 -9.69
C GLY A 25 10.79 -15.77 -10.07
N GLY A 26 11.77 -16.22 -9.29
CA GLY A 26 13.19 -15.99 -9.58
C GLY A 26 13.78 -17.01 -10.56
N ALA A 27 14.87 -16.65 -11.23
CA ALA A 27 15.69 -17.61 -11.98
C ALA A 27 16.26 -18.64 -10.99
N GLY A 28 15.74 -19.87 -11.02
CA GLY A 28 16.14 -20.97 -10.11
C GLY A 28 15.11 -21.34 -9.05
N SER A 29 13.96 -20.66 -8.97
CA SER A 29 12.81 -21.18 -8.25
C SER A 29 12.09 -22.21 -9.11
N ASP A 30 11.86 -23.43 -8.58
CA ASP A 30 11.11 -24.50 -9.28
C ASP A 30 9.63 -24.17 -9.50
N GLY A 31 9.20 -22.93 -9.22
CA GLY A 31 7.85 -22.38 -9.39
C GLY A 31 7.88 -20.89 -9.65
N GLY A 32 6.90 -20.37 -10.37
CA GLY A 32 6.68 -18.93 -10.56
C GLY A 32 6.45 -18.18 -9.23
N GLY A 33 6.46 -16.85 -9.30
CA GLY A 33 6.02 -16.02 -8.17
C GLY A 33 4.52 -16.12 -7.91
N TYR A 34 4.07 -15.39 -6.93
CA TYR A 34 2.65 -15.43 -6.52
C TYR A 34 1.70 -15.02 -7.65
N ILE A 35 1.99 -13.87 -8.30
CA ILE A 35 1.16 -13.34 -9.38
C ILE A 35 1.23 -14.23 -10.61
N GLU A 36 2.43 -14.70 -10.99
CA GLU A 36 2.62 -15.59 -12.12
C GLU A 36 1.85 -16.89 -11.94
N CYS A 37 1.97 -17.55 -10.78
CA CYS A 37 1.22 -18.77 -10.48
C CYS A 37 -0.30 -18.55 -10.51
N ALA A 38 -0.78 -17.43 -10.01
CA ALA A 38 -2.20 -17.11 -10.02
C ALA A 38 -2.74 -16.79 -11.43
N ILE A 39 -1.94 -16.13 -12.27
CA ILE A 39 -2.25 -15.91 -13.70
C ILE A 39 -2.28 -17.25 -14.44
N ASP A 40 -1.28 -18.10 -14.25
CA ASP A 40 -1.18 -19.41 -14.90
C ASP A 40 -2.32 -20.36 -14.45
N ALA A 41 -2.77 -20.23 -13.21
CA ALA A 41 -3.97 -20.92 -12.71
C ALA A 41 -5.30 -20.34 -13.25
N GLY A 42 -5.26 -19.24 -14.02
CA GLY A 42 -6.44 -18.60 -14.61
C GLY A 42 -7.31 -17.84 -13.61
N VAL A 43 -6.81 -17.54 -12.40
CA VAL A 43 -7.59 -16.87 -11.35
C VAL A 43 -7.42 -15.35 -11.32
N MET A 44 -6.53 -14.81 -12.17
CA MET A 44 -6.28 -13.36 -12.31
C MET A 44 -6.46 -12.89 -13.78
N PRO A 45 -7.66 -12.93 -14.34
CA PRO A 45 -7.89 -12.56 -15.74
C PRO A 45 -7.63 -11.08 -16.03
N PHE A 46 -7.88 -10.17 -15.08
CA PHE A 46 -7.62 -8.75 -15.25
C PHE A 46 -6.11 -8.49 -15.32
N LEU A 47 -5.32 -8.99 -14.36
CA LEU A 47 -3.86 -8.81 -14.38
C LEU A 47 -3.19 -9.58 -15.53
N ALA A 48 -3.74 -10.71 -15.97
CA ALA A 48 -3.30 -11.37 -17.20
C ALA A 48 -3.43 -10.43 -18.41
N SER A 49 -4.57 -9.75 -18.53
CA SER A 49 -4.78 -8.73 -19.58
C SER A 49 -3.84 -7.52 -19.44
N VAL A 50 -3.59 -7.06 -18.22
CA VAL A 50 -2.61 -5.98 -17.97
C VAL A 50 -1.20 -6.40 -18.37
N ARG A 51 -0.81 -7.65 -18.07
CA ARG A 51 0.49 -8.21 -18.51
C ARG A 51 0.62 -8.27 -20.02
N GLU A 52 -0.46 -8.57 -20.74
CA GLU A 52 -0.48 -8.66 -22.20
C GLU A 52 -0.47 -7.28 -22.90
N HIS A 53 -1.25 -6.32 -22.38
CA HIS A 53 -1.50 -5.04 -23.05
C HIS A 53 -0.84 -3.83 -22.37
N GLY A 54 -0.32 -4.02 -21.16
CA GLY A 54 0.36 -2.98 -20.38
C GLY A 54 1.86 -3.17 -20.33
N THR A 55 2.45 -2.86 -19.17
CA THR A 55 3.89 -3.02 -18.93
C THR A 55 4.10 -3.92 -17.71
N PHE A 56 4.96 -4.91 -17.86
CA PHE A 56 5.38 -5.81 -16.78
C PHE A 56 6.90 -5.82 -16.69
N ASN A 57 7.44 -5.45 -15.52
CA ASN A 57 8.88 -5.41 -15.27
C ASN A 57 9.20 -5.95 -13.88
N TYR A 58 10.35 -6.60 -13.75
CA TYR A 58 10.93 -6.89 -12.45
C TYR A 58 11.71 -5.68 -11.94
N ALA A 59 11.69 -5.49 -10.63
CA ALA A 59 12.47 -4.47 -9.95
C ALA A 59 13.00 -5.03 -8.63
N ASP A 60 14.19 -4.58 -8.23
CA ASP A 60 14.73 -4.90 -6.92
C ASP A 60 14.04 -4.05 -5.84
N CYS A 61 13.73 -4.67 -4.70
CA CYS A 61 13.33 -3.94 -3.51
C CYS A 61 14.56 -3.28 -2.86
N VAL A 62 14.33 -2.34 -1.96
CA VAL A 62 15.42 -1.76 -1.16
C VAL A 62 15.95 -2.77 -0.15
N VAL A 63 17.20 -2.58 0.29
CA VAL A 63 17.83 -3.41 1.33
C VAL A 63 17.93 -2.58 2.61
N PRO A 64 17.34 -3.05 3.72
CA PRO A 64 16.59 -4.29 3.91
C PRO A 64 15.16 -4.23 3.31
N SER A 65 14.68 -5.38 2.83
CA SER A 65 13.38 -5.54 2.15
C SER A 65 12.19 -5.63 3.12
N PHE A 66 12.11 -4.71 4.08
CA PHE A 66 11.00 -4.64 5.02
C PHE A 66 9.86 -3.73 4.52
N THR A 67 8.67 -3.92 5.07
CA THR A 67 7.45 -3.17 4.73
C THR A 67 7.67 -1.65 4.74
N ASN A 68 8.15 -1.09 5.86
CA ASN A 68 8.31 0.36 5.98
C ASN A 68 9.35 0.93 5.02
N PRO A 69 10.61 0.44 4.94
CA PRO A 69 11.60 0.96 4.00
C PRO A 69 11.13 0.94 2.54
N ASN A 70 10.49 -0.15 2.10
CA ASN A 70 10.02 -0.27 0.72
C ASN A 70 8.87 0.69 0.40
N ASN A 71 7.80 0.70 1.24
CA ASN A 71 6.69 1.63 1.03
C ASN A 71 7.17 3.08 1.03
N LEU A 72 8.04 3.47 1.97
CA LEU A 72 8.56 4.83 2.02
C LEU A 72 9.46 5.15 0.82
N SER A 73 10.27 4.21 0.34
CA SER A 73 11.06 4.41 -0.88
C SER A 73 10.18 4.60 -2.12
N ILE A 74 9.06 3.87 -2.23
CA ILE A 74 8.08 4.05 -3.31
C ILE A 74 7.49 5.47 -3.28
N VAL A 75 6.99 5.90 -2.13
CA VAL A 75 6.26 7.18 -2.04
C VAL A 75 7.17 8.41 -1.91
N THR A 76 8.44 8.25 -1.58
CA THR A 76 9.41 9.37 -1.57
C THR A 76 10.27 9.43 -2.84
N GLY A 77 10.41 8.30 -3.56
CA GLY A 77 11.28 8.17 -4.73
C GLY A 77 12.77 8.22 -4.40
N VAL A 78 13.15 8.03 -3.11
CA VAL A 78 14.54 8.02 -2.65
C VAL A 78 14.81 6.83 -1.72
N PRO A 79 16.07 6.38 -1.56
CA PRO A 79 16.42 5.22 -0.74
C PRO A 79 16.34 5.51 0.77
N PRO A 80 16.39 4.46 1.62
CA PRO A 80 16.34 4.55 3.08
C PRO A 80 17.38 5.50 3.69
N GLU A 81 18.57 5.60 3.14
CA GLU A 81 19.62 6.53 3.61
C GLU A 81 19.16 8.00 3.53
N THR A 82 18.30 8.33 2.59
CA THR A 82 17.76 9.67 2.39
C THR A 82 16.50 9.90 3.20
N HIS A 83 15.49 9.00 3.09
CA HIS A 83 14.22 9.19 3.79
C HIS A 83 14.25 8.79 5.26
N GLY A 84 15.28 8.11 5.74
CA GLY A 84 15.53 7.86 7.16
C GLY A 84 14.88 6.59 7.72
N ILE A 85 13.93 5.99 7.05
CA ILE A 85 13.25 4.77 7.50
C ILE A 85 14.00 3.55 6.96
N CYS A 86 14.89 2.98 7.76
CA CYS A 86 15.81 1.93 7.33
C CYS A 86 15.43 0.52 7.82
N GLY A 87 14.31 0.37 8.53
CA GLY A 87 13.85 -0.91 9.07
C GLY A 87 12.47 -0.80 9.70
N ASN A 88 12.00 -1.89 10.29
CA ASN A 88 10.82 -1.87 11.15
C ASN A 88 11.15 -1.46 12.59
N PHE A 89 12.43 -1.60 12.98
CA PHE A 89 12.97 -1.25 14.29
C PHE A 89 14.35 -0.57 14.14
N TYR A 90 14.71 0.22 15.13
CA TYR A 90 16.08 0.72 15.32
C TYR A 90 16.45 0.60 16.80
N TYR A 91 17.76 0.58 17.08
CA TYR A 91 18.26 0.60 18.43
C TYR A 91 18.47 2.03 18.91
N ASN A 92 17.70 2.44 19.91
CA ASN A 92 17.87 3.75 20.54
C ASN A 92 18.97 3.66 21.60
N VAL A 93 20.14 4.22 21.30
CA VAL A 93 21.33 4.17 22.16
C VAL A 93 21.11 4.89 23.49
N GLU A 94 20.38 6.02 23.47
CA GLU A 94 20.11 6.82 24.68
C GLU A 94 19.21 6.09 25.67
N GLN A 95 18.18 5.40 25.13
CA GLN A 95 17.22 4.64 25.93
C GLN A 95 17.66 3.19 26.15
N ASN A 96 18.75 2.76 25.49
CA ASN A 96 19.27 1.39 25.52
C ASN A 96 18.18 0.32 25.23
N THR A 97 17.36 0.57 24.18
CA THR A 97 16.25 -0.32 23.81
C THR A 97 15.99 -0.31 22.31
N GLU A 98 15.35 -1.38 21.83
CA GLU A 98 14.80 -1.44 20.47
C GLU A 98 13.49 -0.64 20.41
N VAL A 99 13.36 0.20 19.36
CA VAL A 99 12.20 1.05 19.13
C VAL A 99 11.68 0.82 17.72
N MET A 100 10.37 0.72 17.57
CA MET A 100 9.73 0.62 16.25
C MET A 100 9.95 1.90 15.44
N MET A 101 10.32 1.75 14.16
CA MET A 101 10.44 2.86 13.19
C MET A 101 9.08 3.22 12.59
N ASN A 102 8.15 3.66 13.41
CA ASN A 102 6.79 4.08 13.02
C ASN A 102 6.46 5.51 13.46
N ASP A 103 7.42 6.23 14.03
CA ASP A 103 7.25 7.64 14.39
C ASP A 103 7.42 8.50 13.13
N PRO A 104 6.43 9.31 12.75
CA PRO A 104 6.52 10.27 11.65
C PRO A 104 7.72 11.21 11.71
N ALA A 105 8.22 11.54 12.91
CA ALA A 105 9.39 12.38 13.09
C ALA A 105 10.70 11.78 12.54
N LEU A 106 10.74 10.47 12.32
CA LEU A 106 11.88 9.77 11.72
C LEU A 106 11.97 9.96 10.21
N LEU A 107 10.87 10.35 9.55
CA LEU A 107 10.83 10.57 8.11
C LEU A 107 11.52 11.89 7.76
N ARG A 108 12.59 11.82 6.96
CA ARG A 108 13.47 12.97 6.61
C ARG A 108 13.20 13.54 5.23
N ALA A 109 12.37 12.86 4.41
CA ALA A 109 12.09 13.26 3.05
C ALA A 109 10.58 13.43 2.85
N PRO A 110 10.11 14.45 2.12
CA PRO A 110 8.71 14.60 1.78
C PRO A 110 8.23 13.44 0.88
N THR A 111 6.97 13.09 1.00
CA THR A 111 6.36 12.10 0.11
C THR A 111 5.82 12.76 -1.16
N ILE A 112 5.82 12.01 -2.26
CA ILE A 112 5.17 12.41 -3.51
C ILE A 112 3.67 12.68 -3.25
N LEU A 113 3.05 11.90 -2.37
CA LEU A 113 1.65 12.05 -1.99
C LEU A 113 1.37 13.41 -1.35
N ALA A 114 2.18 13.80 -0.36
CA ALA A 114 2.05 15.10 0.32
C ALA A 114 2.30 16.28 -0.62
N GLU A 115 3.32 16.21 -1.46
CA GLU A 115 3.66 17.29 -2.39
C GLU A 115 2.58 17.50 -3.46
N PHE A 116 1.99 16.41 -3.99
CA PHE A 116 0.84 16.54 -4.90
C PHE A 116 -0.40 17.05 -4.18
N ASN A 117 -0.65 16.61 -2.95
CA ASN A 117 -1.77 17.08 -2.16
C ASN A 117 -1.67 18.59 -1.85
N GLN A 118 -0.48 19.07 -1.46
CA GLN A 118 -0.20 20.51 -1.28
C GLN A 118 -0.34 21.31 -2.59
N ALA A 119 -0.11 20.67 -3.73
CA ALA A 119 -0.34 21.27 -5.03
C ALA A 119 -1.83 21.22 -5.48
N GLY A 120 -2.73 20.69 -4.64
CA GLY A 120 -4.18 20.66 -4.86
C GLY A 120 -4.73 19.33 -5.37
N ALA A 121 -3.93 18.25 -5.41
CA ALA A 121 -4.42 16.92 -5.75
C ALA A 121 -5.24 16.33 -4.60
N LYS A 122 -6.32 15.63 -4.94
CA LYS A 122 -7.03 14.77 -4.00
C LYS A 122 -6.27 13.47 -3.83
N VAL A 123 -5.92 13.12 -2.59
CA VAL A 123 -5.11 11.95 -2.29
C VAL A 123 -5.87 10.99 -1.37
N ALA A 124 -5.87 9.70 -1.70
CA ALA A 124 -6.38 8.64 -0.84
C ALA A 124 -5.26 7.66 -0.48
N VAL A 125 -5.06 7.40 0.80
CA VAL A 125 -4.10 6.43 1.31
C VAL A 125 -4.82 5.42 2.19
N ILE A 126 -4.77 4.15 1.81
CA ILE A 126 -5.38 3.07 2.58
C ILE A 126 -4.32 1.99 2.82
N THR A 127 -4.08 1.67 4.08
CA THR A 127 -3.13 0.64 4.47
C THR A 127 -3.80 -0.48 5.24
N ALA A 128 -3.25 -1.68 5.18
CA ALA A 128 -3.70 -2.76 6.04
C ALA A 128 -3.41 -2.46 7.52
N LYS A 129 -2.19 -1.97 7.82
CA LYS A 129 -1.69 -1.70 9.17
C LYS A 129 -1.62 -0.20 9.48
N ASP A 130 -2.01 0.21 10.69
CA ASP A 130 -2.00 1.61 11.12
C ASP A 130 -0.60 2.21 11.24
N LYS A 131 0.39 1.41 11.60
CA LYS A 131 1.79 1.85 11.69
C LYS A 131 2.29 2.47 10.39
N LEU A 132 2.01 1.83 9.26
CA LEU A 132 2.40 2.34 7.95
C LEU A 132 1.56 3.57 7.56
N ARG A 133 0.25 3.56 7.85
CA ARG A 133 -0.64 4.71 7.62
C ARG A 133 -0.05 6.00 8.18
N ARG A 134 0.46 5.96 9.42
CA ARG A 134 1.03 7.14 10.10
C ARG A 134 2.23 7.70 9.36
N LEU A 135 3.08 6.87 8.80
CA LEU A 135 4.25 7.29 8.01
C LEU A 135 3.83 7.85 6.65
N LEU A 136 2.90 7.19 5.96
CA LEU A 136 2.41 7.61 4.63
C LEU A 136 1.56 8.88 4.70
N GLY A 137 0.93 9.15 5.83
CA GLY A 137 0.10 10.33 6.07
C GLY A 137 0.89 11.62 6.36
N VAL A 138 2.21 11.54 6.49
CA VAL A 138 3.04 12.73 6.79
C VAL A 138 2.89 13.78 5.70
N GLY A 139 2.50 14.99 6.12
CA GLY A 139 2.38 16.16 5.24
C GLY A 139 1.10 16.22 4.39
N LEU A 140 0.17 15.28 4.55
CA LEU A 140 -1.15 15.36 3.93
C LEU A 140 -2.04 16.38 4.66
N ASP A 141 -2.81 17.16 3.89
CA ASP A 141 -3.88 18.04 4.37
C ASP A 141 -5.16 17.20 4.53
N ILE A 142 -5.31 16.60 5.72
CA ILE A 142 -6.38 15.64 6.01
C ILE A 142 -7.74 16.34 6.06
N SER A 143 -8.57 16.06 5.07
CA SER A 143 -9.98 16.47 5.04
C SER A 143 -10.74 15.66 3.97
N PRO A 144 -12.08 15.58 4.04
CA PRO A 144 -12.88 14.84 3.06
C PRO A 144 -12.73 15.32 1.60
N SER A 145 -12.32 16.57 1.41
CA SER A 145 -12.18 17.21 0.10
C SER A 145 -10.74 17.25 -0.42
N SER A 146 -9.74 16.96 0.43
CA SER A 146 -8.31 17.07 0.11
C SER A 146 -7.59 15.72 0.22
N ALA A 147 -7.40 15.20 1.43
CA ALA A 147 -6.76 13.92 1.63
C ALA A 147 -7.47 13.03 2.64
N VAL A 148 -7.58 11.74 2.31
CA VAL A 148 -8.09 10.67 3.17
C VAL A 148 -6.97 9.68 3.44
N CYS A 149 -6.72 9.37 4.73
CA CYS A 149 -5.64 8.48 5.13
C CYS A 149 -6.05 7.63 6.33
N PHE A 150 -6.32 6.33 6.14
CA PHE A 150 -6.74 5.43 7.20
C PHE A 150 -6.21 4.00 6.99
N SER A 151 -6.41 3.14 8.00
CA SER A 151 -6.03 1.73 7.95
C SER A 151 -7.22 0.81 8.12
N SER A 152 -7.16 -0.39 7.53
CA SER A 152 -8.15 -1.45 7.76
C SER A 152 -8.13 -1.92 9.20
N GLU A 153 -6.94 -1.99 9.81
CA GLU A 153 -6.73 -2.41 11.21
C GLU A 153 -7.57 -1.60 12.21
N LEU A 154 -7.72 -0.29 11.96
CA LEU A 154 -8.46 0.63 12.81
C LEU A 154 -9.63 1.31 12.06
N ALA A 155 -10.25 0.60 11.13
CA ALA A 155 -11.32 1.15 10.30
C ALA A 155 -12.53 1.68 11.13
N ASP A 156 -12.81 1.06 12.27
CA ASP A 156 -13.85 1.49 13.22
C ASP A 156 -13.49 2.77 14.02
N LYS A 157 -12.22 3.18 13.99
CA LYS A 157 -11.73 4.41 14.63
C LYS A 157 -11.59 5.57 13.65
N ALA A 158 -11.81 5.33 12.35
CA ALA A 158 -11.70 6.38 11.35
C ALA A 158 -12.68 7.52 11.64
N ASN A 159 -12.16 8.73 11.59
CA ASN A 159 -12.92 9.97 11.85
C ASN A 159 -12.47 11.09 10.91
N LEU A 160 -13.29 12.14 10.80
CA LEU A 160 -13.03 13.24 9.86
C LEU A 160 -11.77 14.04 10.19
N GLU A 161 -11.46 14.23 11.46
CA GLU A 161 -10.34 15.07 11.91
C GLU A 161 -8.98 14.43 11.62
N GLU A 162 -8.81 13.15 11.94
CA GLU A 162 -7.53 12.45 11.82
C GLU A 162 -7.36 11.73 10.47
N HIS A 163 -8.49 11.33 9.85
CA HIS A 163 -8.45 10.44 8.70
C HIS A 163 -9.12 11.02 7.45
N GLY A 164 -9.83 12.14 7.56
CA GLY A 164 -10.59 12.76 6.47
C GLY A 164 -11.83 11.98 6.05
N ILE A 165 -12.19 10.94 6.78
CA ILE A 165 -13.34 10.06 6.49
C ILE A 165 -13.89 9.48 7.79
N GLU A 166 -15.21 9.21 7.79
CA GLU A 166 -15.92 8.50 8.85
C GLU A 166 -16.77 7.38 8.26
N ASP A 167 -17.30 6.50 9.13
CA ASP A 167 -18.21 5.40 8.75
C ASP A 167 -17.61 4.43 7.67
N VAL A 168 -16.30 4.25 7.69
CA VAL A 168 -15.59 3.43 6.66
C VAL A 168 -16.10 2.00 6.63
N VAL A 169 -16.41 1.43 7.80
CA VAL A 169 -16.95 0.07 7.94
C VAL A 169 -18.29 -0.06 7.19
N THR A 170 -19.19 0.89 7.41
CA THR A 170 -20.49 0.91 6.71
C THR A 170 -20.32 1.17 5.22
N LYS A 171 -19.45 2.10 4.84
CA LYS A 171 -19.22 2.49 3.45
C LYS A 171 -18.57 1.37 2.64
N SER A 172 -17.63 0.63 3.22
CA SER A 172 -16.99 -0.52 2.57
C SER A 172 -17.89 -1.75 2.46
N GLY A 173 -18.94 -1.82 3.29
CA GLY A 173 -19.82 -2.99 3.39
C GLY A 173 -19.16 -4.21 4.03
N MET A 174 -18.00 -4.02 4.68
CA MET A 174 -17.26 -5.09 5.34
C MET A 174 -17.15 -4.81 6.85
N PRO A 175 -17.21 -5.85 7.71
CA PRO A 175 -16.89 -5.69 9.13
C PRO A 175 -15.41 -5.33 9.33
N VAL A 176 -15.05 -4.82 10.52
CA VAL A 176 -13.63 -4.64 10.88
C VAL A 176 -12.93 -5.99 10.83
N PRO A 177 -11.88 -6.14 10.00
CA PRO A 177 -11.22 -7.41 9.84
C PRO A 177 -10.32 -7.76 11.04
N ASP A 178 -10.09 -9.04 11.25
CA ASP A 178 -9.01 -9.47 12.16
C ASP A 178 -7.64 -9.06 11.59
N VAL A 179 -6.76 -8.61 12.46
CA VAL A 179 -5.40 -8.13 12.08
C VAL A 179 -4.58 -9.24 11.40
N TYR A 180 -4.85 -10.50 11.73
CA TYR A 180 -4.19 -11.69 11.17
C TYR A 180 -5.13 -12.47 10.23
N SER A 181 -5.69 -11.78 9.24
CA SER A 181 -6.59 -12.38 8.25
C SER A 181 -6.32 -11.85 6.83
N ALA A 182 -6.81 -12.57 5.82
CA ALA A 182 -6.80 -12.12 4.43
C ALA A 182 -7.72 -10.91 4.22
N GLU A 183 -8.80 -10.86 4.98
CA GLU A 183 -9.83 -9.82 4.96
C GLU A 183 -9.26 -8.45 5.31
N LEU A 184 -8.14 -8.39 6.07
CA LEU A 184 -7.44 -7.13 6.35
C LEU A 184 -6.98 -6.43 5.06
N SER A 185 -6.46 -7.21 4.10
CA SER A 185 -6.09 -6.71 2.78
C SER A 185 -7.30 -6.53 1.85
N GLU A 186 -8.30 -7.41 1.93
CA GLU A 186 -9.54 -7.26 1.16
C GLU A 186 -10.24 -5.93 1.48
N PHE A 187 -10.28 -5.55 2.74
CA PHE A 187 -10.84 -4.27 3.19
C PHE A 187 -10.16 -3.07 2.52
N VAL A 188 -8.82 -3.11 2.35
CA VAL A 188 -8.07 -2.05 1.63
C VAL A 188 -8.63 -1.85 0.23
N PHE A 189 -8.84 -2.94 -0.51
CA PHE A 189 -9.39 -2.88 -1.87
C PHE A 189 -10.85 -2.44 -1.90
N ALA A 190 -11.69 -3.01 -1.02
CA ALA A 190 -13.11 -2.65 -0.95
C ALA A 190 -13.29 -1.15 -0.67
N ALA A 191 -12.56 -0.62 0.30
CA ALA A 191 -12.57 0.80 0.63
C ALA A 191 -11.96 1.64 -0.51
N GLY A 192 -10.94 1.14 -1.21
CA GLY A 192 -10.37 1.77 -2.39
C GLY A 192 -11.41 2.00 -3.49
N VAL A 193 -12.21 0.98 -3.82
CA VAL A 193 -13.31 1.10 -4.81
C VAL A 193 -14.32 2.15 -4.36
N VAL A 194 -14.74 2.13 -3.10
CA VAL A 194 -15.68 3.13 -2.55
C VAL A 194 -15.14 4.56 -2.69
N LEU A 195 -13.84 4.78 -2.42
CA LEU A 195 -13.24 6.09 -2.56
C LEU A 195 -13.06 6.51 -4.02
N MET A 196 -12.80 5.59 -4.93
CA MET A 196 -12.78 5.88 -6.36
C MET A 196 -14.12 6.41 -6.85
N GLU A 197 -15.23 5.86 -6.37
CA GLU A 197 -16.57 6.28 -6.74
C GLU A 197 -16.99 7.60 -6.07
N SER A 198 -16.71 7.74 -4.77
CA SER A 198 -17.23 8.84 -3.94
C SER A 198 -16.34 10.09 -3.92
N MET A 199 -15.03 9.92 -3.76
CA MET A 199 -14.05 11.01 -3.63
C MET A 199 -13.41 11.35 -4.98
N ARG A 200 -13.19 10.33 -5.83
CA ARG A 200 -12.46 10.43 -7.11
C ARG A 200 -11.08 11.06 -6.91
N PRO A 201 -10.18 10.41 -6.18
CA PRO A 201 -8.85 10.94 -5.93
C PRO A 201 -8.03 11.02 -7.21
N ASP A 202 -7.14 12.00 -7.30
CA ASP A 202 -6.15 12.09 -8.37
C ASP A 202 -5.04 11.05 -8.19
N ILE A 203 -4.71 10.75 -6.91
CA ILE A 203 -3.72 9.73 -6.55
C ILE A 203 -4.29 8.88 -5.41
N MET A 204 -4.26 7.56 -5.58
CA MET A 204 -4.61 6.60 -4.55
C MET A 204 -3.42 5.66 -4.28
N TYR A 205 -3.09 5.44 -3.02
CA TYR A 205 -2.09 4.48 -2.58
C TYR A 205 -2.73 3.42 -1.69
N LEU A 206 -2.64 2.16 -2.11
CA LEU A 206 -3.16 1.00 -1.41
C LEU A 206 -1.99 0.11 -0.97
N SER A 207 -1.94 -0.28 0.30
CA SER A 207 -0.91 -1.19 0.80
C SER A 207 -1.54 -2.34 1.57
N THR A 208 -1.27 -3.57 1.11
CA THR A 208 -1.75 -4.79 1.75
C THR A 208 -0.83 -5.22 2.89
N THR A 209 -1.14 -6.34 3.54
CA THR A 209 -0.24 -7.07 4.44
C THR A 209 0.21 -8.37 3.78
N ASP A 210 1.36 -8.86 4.18
CA ASP A 210 2.00 -10.10 3.75
C ASP A 210 1.53 -11.37 4.51
N TYR A 211 0.39 -11.29 5.18
CA TYR A 211 -0.14 -12.38 6.02
C TYR A 211 -0.27 -13.71 5.27
N ILE A 212 -0.78 -13.67 4.03
CA ILE A 212 -0.94 -14.87 3.20
C ILE A 212 0.42 -15.41 2.76
N GLN A 213 1.33 -14.54 2.36
CA GLN A 213 2.65 -14.88 1.86
C GLN A 213 3.54 -15.51 2.94
N HIS A 214 3.35 -15.16 4.21
CA HIS A 214 4.01 -15.82 5.33
C HIS A 214 3.56 -17.27 5.59
N LYS A 215 2.38 -17.66 5.10
CA LYS A 215 1.75 -18.94 5.46
C LYS A 215 1.57 -19.91 4.30
N HIS A 216 1.51 -19.40 3.08
CA HIS A 216 1.15 -20.18 1.90
C HIS A 216 2.10 -19.88 0.75
N ALA A 217 2.67 -20.93 0.17
CA ALA A 217 3.55 -20.81 -0.99
C ALA A 217 2.80 -20.32 -2.25
N PRO A 218 3.50 -19.75 -3.24
CA PRO A 218 2.95 -19.45 -4.55
C PRO A 218 2.21 -20.64 -5.14
N GLY A 219 1.05 -20.41 -5.75
CA GLY A 219 0.21 -21.46 -6.36
C GLY A 219 -0.62 -22.29 -5.37
N ALA A 220 -0.41 -22.15 -4.05
CA ALA A 220 -1.26 -22.81 -3.07
C ALA A 220 -2.72 -22.31 -3.19
N PRO A 221 -3.74 -23.18 -2.96
CA PRO A 221 -5.16 -22.78 -3.13
C PRO A 221 -5.54 -21.52 -2.35
N VAL A 222 -5.02 -21.35 -1.12
CA VAL A 222 -5.30 -20.17 -0.29
C VAL A 222 -4.63 -18.92 -0.87
N ALA A 223 -3.38 -19.04 -1.35
CA ALA A 223 -2.70 -17.94 -2.03
C ALA A 223 -3.45 -17.55 -3.31
N ASN A 224 -3.80 -18.51 -4.16
CA ASN A 224 -4.57 -18.26 -5.37
C ASN A 224 -5.92 -17.59 -5.09
N ALA A 225 -6.61 -17.98 -4.01
CA ALA A 225 -7.88 -17.34 -3.60
C ALA A 225 -7.67 -15.86 -3.21
N PHE A 226 -6.58 -15.53 -2.51
CA PHE A 226 -6.20 -14.16 -2.17
C PHE A 226 -5.94 -13.31 -3.44
N TYR A 227 -5.17 -13.85 -4.38
CA TYR A 227 -4.88 -13.14 -5.63
C TYR A 227 -6.10 -13.02 -6.55
N ALA A 228 -6.99 -14.00 -6.56
CA ALA A 228 -8.29 -13.90 -7.25
C ALA A 228 -9.20 -12.82 -6.64
N MET A 229 -9.22 -12.69 -5.31
CA MET A 229 -9.90 -11.59 -4.62
C MET A 229 -9.33 -10.24 -5.06
N MET A 230 -8.02 -10.08 -5.05
CA MET A 230 -7.34 -8.86 -5.48
C MET A 230 -7.70 -8.50 -6.93
N ASP A 231 -7.60 -9.45 -7.86
CA ASP A 231 -7.93 -9.27 -9.29
C ASP A 231 -9.36 -8.78 -9.50
N LYS A 232 -10.31 -9.33 -8.74
CA LYS A 232 -11.72 -8.91 -8.75
C LYS A 232 -11.92 -7.44 -8.40
N TYR A 233 -11.15 -6.91 -7.43
CA TYR A 233 -11.24 -5.49 -7.06
C TYR A 233 -10.50 -4.60 -8.05
N LEU A 234 -9.35 -5.03 -8.57
CA LEU A 234 -8.58 -4.28 -9.56
C LEU A 234 -9.30 -4.13 -10.90
N SER A 235 -10.22 -5.05 -11.20
CA SER A 235 -11.02 -5.00 -12.43
C SER A 235 -12.21 -4.03 -12.39
N LYS A 236 -12.50 -3.43 -11.23
CA LYS A 236 -13.57 -2.45 -11.02
C LYS A 236 -13.10 -1.03 -11.25
#